data_89db49c4cda759d2de380b6028a02e11
#
_entry.id   89db49c4cda759d2de380b6028a02e11
#
_cell.length_a   1.000
_cell.length_b   1.000
_cell.length_c   1.000
_cell.angle_alpha   90.00
_cell.angle_beta   90.00
_cell.angle_gamma   90.00
#
_symmetry.space_group_name_H-M   'P 1'
#
loop_
_entity.id
_entity.type
_entity.pdbx_description
1 polymer ?
#
loop_
_entity_poly.entity_id
_entity_poly.type
_entity_poly.pdbx_seq_one_letter_code
_entity_poly.pdbx_strand_id
1 'polypeptide(L)'
;AKPSEDYLHLRMQLMVEALAQSIEKAGQTEPLAVALQLENLEVSMAGQRGKMRAMDHQFQQPMVVAMMAKQGGPDVPFDVEGSGYGFKVIRQFKAQELELPSVCKMNRPHS
;
A
#
# COMPACT_ATOMS: atom_id res chain seq x y z
N ALA A 1 1.14 -12.46 8.13
CA ALA A 1 0.56 -11.68 9.23
C ALA A 1 -0.63 -12.44 9.81
N LYS A 2 -0.84 -12.38 11.12
CA LYS A 2 -2.02 -12.96 11.77
C LYS A 2 -3.24 -12.09 11.44
N PRO A 3 -4.47 -12.66 11.37
CA PRO A 3 -5.66 -11.88 11.10
C PRO A 3 -5.94 -10.74 12.10
N SER A 4 -5.38 -10.85 13.31
CA SER A 4 -5.47 -9.82 14.35
C SER A 4 -4.43 -8.70 14.20
N GLU A 5 -3.43 -8.87 13.34
CA GLU A 5 -2.45 -7.85 13.04
C GLU A 5 -3.09 -6.82 12.11
N ASP A 6 -2.93 -5.56 12.45
CA ASP A 6 -3.55 -4.50 11.71
C ASP A 6 -2.89 -4.28 10.34
N TYR A 7 -3.55 -3.48 9.53
CA TYR A 7 -3.11 -3.22 8.17
C TYR A 7 -1.85 -2.35 8.06
N LEU A 8 -1.35 -1.78 9.15
CA LEU A 8 -0.06 -1.09 9.19
C LEU A 8 1.08 -2.05 8.84
N HIS A 9 1.03 -3.26 9.38
CA HIS A 9 2.00 -4.31 9.04
C HIS A 9 1.97 -4.64 7.56
N LEU A 10 0.76 -4.76 6.98
CA LEU A 10 0.60 -5.02 5.55
C LEU A 10 1.16 -3.90 4.69
N ARG A 11 0.97 -2.64 5.08
CA ARG A 11 1.53 -1.49 4.37
C ARG A 11 3.05 -1.47 4.41
N MET A 12 3.62 -1.70 5.58
CA MET A 12 5.07 -1.78 5.73
C MET A 12 5.66 -2.92 4.89
N GLN A 13 5.03 -4.07 4.92
CA GLN A 13 5.43 -5.22 4.12
C GLN A 13 5.35 -4.89 2.62
N LEU A 14 4.29 -4.21 2.18
CA LEU A 14 4.12 -3.80 0.79
C LEU A 14 5.22 -2.84 0.32
N MET A 15 5.63 -1.91 1.19
CA MET A 15 6.75 -1.00 0.91
C MET A 15 8.07 -1.75 0.76
N VAL A 16 8.36 -2.68 1.65
CA VAL A 16 9.58 -3.50 1.60
C VAL A 16 9.58 -4.39 0.36
N GLU A 17 8.46 -5.01 0.03
CA GLU A 17 8.31 -5.82 -1.18
C GLU A 17 8.51 -4.98 -2.45
N ALA A 18 7.93 -3.78 -2.52
CA ALA A 18 8.13 -2.87 -3.64
C ALA A 18 9.60 -2.51 -3.84
N LEU A 19 10.29 -2.21 -2.75
CA LEU A 19 11.72 -1.91 -2.79
C LEU A 19 12.55 -3.12 -3.23
N ALA A 20 12.28 -4.30 -2.67
CA ALA A 20 12.98 -5.53 -3.02
C ALA A 20 12.80 -5.88 -4.50
N GLN A 21 11.58 -5.81 -5.02
CA GLN A 21 11.30 -6.06 -6.43
C GLN A 21 11.98 -5.05 -7.35
N SER A 22 12.04 -3.78 -6.97
CA SER A 22 12.72 -2.77 -7.77
C SER A 22 14.24 -2.95 -7.81
N ILE A 23 14.84 -3.37 -6.70
CA ILE A 23 16.28 -3.73 -6.65
C ILE A 23 16.55 -4.94 -7.52
N GLU A 24 15.71 -5.96 -7.43
CA GLU A 24 15.84 -7.16 -8.27
C GLU A 24 15.74 -6.83 -9.76
N LYS A 25 14.78 -6.00 -10.16
CA LYS A 25 14.63 -5.56 -11.55
C LYS A 25 15.77 -4.67 -12.02
N ALA A 26 16.30 -3.83 -11.15
CA ALA A 26 17.46 -2.99 -11.47
C ALA A 26 18.77 -3.79 -11.58
N GLY A 27 18.86 -4.93 -10.90
CA GLY A 27 20.05 -5.74 -10.81
C GLY A 27 21.20 -5.07 -10.05
N GLN A 28 20.91 -3.99 -9.33
CA GLN A 28 21.90 -3.19 -8.59
C GLN A 28 21.19 -2.36 -7.52
N THR A 29 21.97 -1.76 -6.63
CA THR A 29 21.46 -0.94 -5.51
C THR A 29 21.67 0.56 -5.73
N GLU A 30 22.08 0.99 -6.91
CA GLU A 30 22.25 2.40 -7.24
C GLU A 30 20.89 3.12 -7.12
N PRO A 31 20.80 4.20 -6.34
CA PRO A 31 19.48 4.82 -6.01
C PRO A 31 18.68 5.25 -7.23
N LEU A 32 19.31 5.82 -8.24
CA LEU A 32 18.62 6.23 -9.45
C LEU A 32 18.07 5.04 -10.23
N ALA A 33 18.87 3.98 -10.39
CA ALA A 33 18.43 2.78 -11.09
C ALA A 33 17.23 2.12 -10.39
N VAL A 34 17.25 2.04 -9.07
CA VAL A 34 16.15 1.51 -8.27
C VAL A 34 14.91 2.39 -8.38
N ALA A 35 15.06 3.71 -8.30
CA ALA A 35 13.96 4.66 -8.43
C ALA A 35 13.25 4.56 -9.79
N LEU A 36 14.00 4.38 -10.87
CA LEU A 36 13.43 4.17 -12.20
C LEU A 36 12.66 2.85 -12.33
N GLN A 37 13.09 1.80 -11.63
CA GLN A 37 12.38 0.53 -11.61
C GLN A 37 11.12 0.56 -10.73
N LEU A 38 11.00 1.51 -9.81
CA LEU A 38 9.77 1.74 -9.08
C LEU A 38 8.65 2.29 -9.96
N GLU A 39 8.97 2.98 -11.04
CA GLU A 39 7.98 3.57 -11.95
C GLU A 39 7.12 2.48 -12.60
N ASN A 40 5.82 2.64 -12.48
CA ASN A 40 4.81 1.68 -12.96
C ASN A 40 4.90 0.29 -12.31
N LEU A 41 5.66 0.15 -11.22
CA LEU A 41 5.73 -1.11 -10.48
C LEU A 41 4.37 -1.44 -9.87
N GLU A 42 3.89 -2.64 -10.12
CA GLU A 42 2.70 -3.18 -9.48
C GLU A 42 3.11 -4.18 -8.40
N VAL A 43 2.54 -4.02 -7.22
CA VAL A 43 2.76 -4.91 -6.08
C VAL A 43 1.41 -5.42 -5.61
N SER A 44 1.33 -6.73 -5.38
CA SER A 44 0.12 -7.38 -4.89
C SER A 44 0.40 -8.09 -3.58
N MET A 45 -0.44 -7.85 -2.58
CA MET A 45 -0.35 -8.48 -1.29
C MET A 45 -1.72 -8.56 -0.61
N ALA A 46 -2.01 -9.71 0.00
CA ALA A 46 -3.27 -9.94 0.73
C ALA A 46 -4.52 -9.56 -0.08
N GLY A 47 -4.52 -9.85 -1.40
CA GLY A 47 -5.63 -9.52 -2.30
C GLY A 47 -5.72 -8.04 -2.69
N GLN A 48 -4.81 -7.21 -2.21
CA GLN A 48 -4.73 -5.79 -2.61
C GLN A 48 -3.63 -5.59 -3.65
N ARG A 49 -3.92 -4.77 -4.64
CA ARG A 49 -2.97 -4.42 -5.69
C ARG A 49 -2.69 -2.93 -5.65
N GLY A 50 -1.42 -2.57 -5.56
CA GLY A 50 -0.96 -1.19 -5.64
C GLY A 50 -0.04 -0.97 -6.83
N LYS A 51 0.04 0.28 -7.29
CA LYS A 51 0.88 0.69 -8.41
C LYS A 51 1.56 2.02 -8.11
N MET A 52 2.86 2.08 -8.38
CA MET A 52 3.62 3.33 -8.31
C MET A 52 3.39 4.16 -9.58
N ARG A 53 2.83 5.35 -9.42
CA ARG A 53 2.60 6.27 -10.56
C ARG A 53 3.93 6.88 -11.01
N ALA A 54 4.22 6.74 -12.32
CA ALA A 54 5.52 7.17 -12.86
C ALA A 54 5.74 8.68 -12.78
N MET A 55 4.69 9.49 -12.95
CA MET A 55 4.84 10.95 -13.08
C MET A 55 5.27 11.66 -11.78
N ASP A 56 4.95 11.10 -10.62
CA ASP A 56 5.22 11.74 -9.33
C ASP A 56 5.59 10.77 -8.20
N HIS A 57 5.77 9.50 -8.53
CA HIS A 57 6.06 8.42 -7.58
C HIS A 57 5.03 8.30 -6.45
N GLN A 58 3.78 8.70 -6.70
CA GLN A 58 2.70 8.42 -5.78
C GLN A 58 2.25 6.97 -5.89
N PHE A 59 2.24 6.27 -4.75
CA PHE A 59 1.76 4.90 -4.70
C PHE A 59 0.24 4.88 -4.61
N GLN A 60 -0.39 4.30 -5.62
CA GLN A 60 -1.84 4.19 -5.73
C GLN A 60 -2.29 2.81 -5.27
N GLN A 61 -3.14 2.78 -4.25
CA GLN A 61 -3.64 1.56 -3.65
C GLN A 61 -5.08 1.75 -3.19
N PRO A 62 -5.85 0.67 -3.04
CA PRO A 62 -7.17 0.74 -2.43
C PRO A 62 -7.08 1.24 -1.00
N MET A 63 -8.10 1.96 -0.56
CA MET A 63 -8.21 2.47 0.80
C MET A 63 -9.50 2.01 1.43
N VAL A 64 -9.46 1.87 2.74
CA VAL A 64 -10.62 1.46 3.54
C VAL A 64 -10.87 2.51 4.61
N VAL A 65 -12.12 2.93 4.74
CA VAL A 65 -12.59 3.68 5.90
C VAL A 65 -13.25 2.69 6.84
N ALA A 66 -12.75 2.63 8.06
CA ALA A 66 -13.25 1.72 9.09
C ALA A 66 -13.52 2.47 10.38
N MET A 67 -14.40 1.90 11.20
CA MET A 67 -14.74 2.40 12.53
C MET A 67 -14.37 1.35 13.56
N MET A 68 -13.82 1.78 14.68
CA MET A 68 -13.63 0.89 15.84
C MET A 68 -14.98 0.46 16.38
N ALA A 69 -15.17 -0.84 16.50
CA ALA A 69 -16.38 -1.43 17.04
C ALA A 69 -16.04 -2.65 17.89
N LYS A 70 -16.95 -3.02 18.78
CA LYS A 70 -16.77 -4.22 19.62
C LYS A 70 -16.69 -5.46 18.74
N GLN A 71 -15.72 -6.33 19.05
CA GLN A 71 -15.56 -7.60 18.35
C GLN A 71 -16.84 -8.44 18.50
N GLY A 72 -17.29 -9.01 17.41
CA GLY A 72 -18.43 -9.90 17.34
C GLY A 72 -19.10 -9.89 15.98
N GLY A 73 -19.69 -11.02 15.62
CA GLY A 73 -20.38 -11.19 14.35
C GLY A 73 -19.45 -11.14 13.11
N PRO A 74 -20.06 -11.15 11.91
CA PRO A 74 -19.29 -11.18 10.66
C PRO A 74 -18.60 -9.86 10.32
N ASP A 75 -19.07 -8.74 10.89
CA ASP A 75 -18.55 -7.41 10.56
C ASP A 75 -17.24 -7.07 11.28
N VAL A 76 -17.02 -7.64 12.47
CA VAL A 76 -15.83 -7.42 13.29
C VAL A 76 -15.31 -8.76 13.80
N PRO A 77 -14.79 -9.64 12.92
CA PRO A 77 -14.39 -10.98 13.30
C PRO A 77 -13.14 -11.02 14.18
N PHE A 78 -12.28 -10.01 14.08
CA PHE A 78 -11.00 -9.97 14.77
C PHE A 78 -10.89 -8.69 15.59
N ASP A 79 -10.23 -8.78 16.76
CA ASP A 79 -9.90 -7.62 17.56
C ASP A 79 -8.46 -7.16 17.31
N VAL A 80 -8.17 -5.94 17.73
CA VAL A 80 -6.83 -5.37 17.70
C VAL A 80 -6.16 -5.61 19.05
N GLU A 81 -5.07 -6.34 19.01
CA GLU A 81 -4.18 -6.56 20.16
C GLU A 81 -4.88 -7.10 21.43
N GLY A 82 -5.91 -7.90 21.28
CA GLY A 82 -6.63 -8.45 22.42
C GLY A 82 -7.52 -7.46 23.18
N SER A 83 -7.81 -6.31 22.57
CA SER A 83 -8.61 -5.24 23.18
C SER A 83 -10.11 -5.54 23.27
N GLY A 84 -10.59 -6.53 22.51
CA GLY A 84 -12.02 -6.80 22.34
C GLY A 84 -12.71 -5.87 21.36
N TYR A 85 -11.97 -4.97 20.70
CA TYR A 85 -12.46 -4.06 19.67
C TYR A 85 -11.65 -4.24 18.38
N GLY A 86 -12.32 -4.15 17.26
CA GLY A 86 -11.71 -4.28 15.95
C GLY A 86 -12.25 -3.26 14.95
N PHE A 87 -11.84 -3.41 13.71
CA PHE A 87 -12.24 -2.51 12.64
C PHE A 87 -13.47 -3.05 11.91
N LYS A 88 -14.57 -2.28 11.97
CA LYS A 88 -15.72 -2.46 11.10
C LYS A 88 -15.51 -1.65 9.84
N VAL A 89 -15.46 -2.30 8.70
CA VAL A 89 -15.31 -1.61 7.41
C VAL A 89 -16.60 -0.86 7.09
N ILE A 90 -16.50 0.45 6.91
CA ILE A 90 -17.62 1.32 6.55
C ILE A 90 -17.67 1.49 5.03
N ARG A 91 -16.53 1.73 4.41
CA ARG A 91 -16.44 1.97 2.98
C ARG A 91 -15.07 1.54 2.44
N GLN A 92 -15.08 1.00 1.24
CA GLN A 92 -13.88 0.68 0.48
C GLN A 92 -13.82 1.56 -0.77
N PHE A 93 -12.62 2.06 -1.07
CA PHE A 93 -12.34 2.84 -2.27
C PHE A 93 -11.36 2.08 -3.13
N LYS A 94 -11.66 2.00 -4.42
CA LYS A 94 -10.71 1.47 -5.40
C LYS A 94 -9.59 2.48 -5.64
N ALA A 95 -8.41 2.01 -6.06
CA ALA A 95 -7.28 2.88 -6.35
C ALA A 95 -7.62 3.99 -7.35
N GLN A 96 -8.43 3.69 -8.37
CA GLN A 96 -8.85 4.65 -9.39
C GLN A 96 -9.75 5.76 -8.82
N GLU A 97 -10.56 5.47 -7.79
CA GLU A 97 -11.43 6.47 -7.16
C GLU A 97 -10.64 7.49 -6.33
N LEU A 98 -9.43 7.13 -5.94
CA LEU A 98 -8.54 7.95 -5.12
C LEU A 98 -7.45 8.65 -5.93
N GLU A 99 -7.48 8.52 -7.25
CA GLU A 99 -6.52 9.14 -8.13
C GLU A 99 -6.74 10.64 -8.19
N LEU A 100 -5.78 11.39 -7.64
CA LEU A 100 -5.77 12.85 -7.69
C LEU A 100 -4.86 13.35 -8.81
N PRO A 101 -5.16 14.52 -9.39
CA PRO A 101 -4.23 15.15 -10.33
C PRO A 101 -2.86 15.36 -9.70
N SER A 102 -1.81 15.11 -10.47
CA SER A 102 -0.46 15.39 -9.99
C SER A 102 -0.24 16.90 -9.92
N VAL A 103 0.11 17.38 -8.74
CA VAL A 103 0.52 18.77 -8.51
C VAL A 103 2.04 18.89 -8.33
N CYS A 104 2.72 17.75 -8.29
CA CYS A 104 4.16 17.69 -8.13
C CYS A 104 4.85 17.89 -9.48
N LYS A 105 5.66 18.95 -9.58
CA LYS A 105 6.56 19.17 -10.70
C LYS A 105 7.91 18.54 -10.39
N MET A 106 8.00 17.24 -10.61
CA MET A 106 9.22 16.51 -10.33
C MET A 106 10.29 16.86 -11.37
N ASN A 107 11.43 17.34 -10.89
CA ASN A 107 12.60 17.53 -11.74
C ASN A 107 13.33 16.18 -11.86
N ARG A 108 13.18 15.51 -12.99
CA ARG A 108 13.73 14.18 -13.20
C ARG A 108 15.19 14.25 -13.59
N PRO A 109 16.08 13.54 -12.90
CA PRO A 109 17.43 13.36 -13.39
C PRO A 109 17.38 12.53 -14.69
N HIS A 110 18.19 12.90 -15.65
CA HIS A 110 18.35 12.12 -16.88
C HIS A 110 19.17 10.87 -16.58
N SER A 111 18.69 9.73 -17.07
CA SER A 111 19.41 8.46 -16.99
C SER A 111 20.66 8.46 -17.87
#